data_1398e92f878867b94a6b9cfbef16de41
#
_entry.id   1398e92f878867b94a6b9cfbef16de41
#
_cell.length_a   1.000
_cell.length_b   1.000
_cell.length_c   1.000
_cell.angle_alpha   90.00
_cell.angle_beta   90.00
_cell.angle_gamma   90.00
#
_symmetry.space_group_name_H-M   'P 1'
#
loop_
_entity.id
_entity.type
_entity.pdbx_description
1 polymer ?
#
loop_
_entity_poly.entity_id
_entity_poly.type
_entity_poly.pdbx_seq_one_letter_code
_entity_poly.pdbx_strand_id
1 'polypeptide(L)'
;MPRRKDISSILIIGAGPIIIGQACEFDYSGAQACKALKEEGFRVILVNSNPATIMTDPLLADATYIEPIHWESVEKIIEKEKPDAILPTMGGQTALNTALTLDKKGILKKHNVFLIGANREAIDKAEDRQLFDETMQAIDLETPASGIAHSMEDALQVQKEIGFPCIIRPSFTMGGTGGGIAYNITEFREICEKGLELSPTNELLIDESLIGWKEYEMEVVRDSEDNCIIICSIENFDPMGVHTGDSITIAPVSYTHLR
;
A
#
# COMPACT_ATOMS: atom_id res chain seq x y z
N MET A 1 -18.47 15.21 5.38
CA MET A 1 -17.60 15.64 6.50
C MET A 1 -17.19 17.08 6.26
N PRO A 2 -17.24 17.96 7.26
CA PRO A 2 -16.84 19.34 7.05
C PRO A 2 -15.32 19.45 6.87
N ARG A 3 -14.88 20.42 6.06
CA ARG A 3 -13.47 20.77 5.89
C ARG A 3 -12.81 21.04 7.24
N ARG A 4 -11.62 20.47 7.48
CA ARG A 4 -10.77 20.80 8.63
C ARG A 4 -10.34 22.27 8.57
N LYS A 5 -10.50 22.99 9.68
CA LYS A 5 -10.14 24.40 9.80
C LYS A 5 -8.80 24.63 10.48
N ASP A 6 -8.22 23.58 11.03
CA ASP A 6 -6.96 23.58 11.77
C ASP A 6 -5.73 23.35 10.87
N ILE A 7 -5.95 23.02 9.61
CA ILE A 7 -4.90 22.88 8.59
C ILE A 7 -5.23 23.73 7.37
N SER A 8 -4.21 24.23 6.69
CA SER A 8 -4.32 25.09 5.50
C SER A 8 -3.44 24.59 4.34
N SER A 9 -2.42 23.80 4.63
CA SER A 9 -1.45 23.31 3.66
C SER A 9 -1.14 21.82 3.87
N ILE A 10 -1.03 21.09 2.75
CA ILE A 10 -0.86 19.64 2.75
C ILE A 10 0.26 19.26 1.79
N LEU A 11 1.21 18.46 2.27
CA LEU A 11 2.25 17.83 1.45
C LEU A 11 1.79 16.43 1.03
N ILE A 12 1.71 16.18 -0.26
CA ILE A 12 1.47 14.86 -0.85
C ILE A 12 2.81 14.25 -1.22
N ILE A 13 3.05 13.01 -0.82
CA ILE A 13 4.21 12.22 -1.23
C ILE A 13 3.76 11.27 -2.34
N GLY A 14 4.39 11.36 -3.51
CA GLY A 14 4.10 10.51 -4.66
C GLY A 14 4.77 9.14 -4.57
N ALA A 15 4.50 8.29 -5.57
CA ALA A 15 4.95 6.90 -5.62
C ALA A 15 6.39 6.72 -6.14
N GLY A 16 6.99 7.76 -6.70
CA GLY A 16 8.27 7.64 -7.38
C GLY A 16 8.15 7.17 -8.83
N PRO A 17 9.08 6.36 -9.32
CA PRO A 17 9.01 5.80 -10.67
C PRO A 17 7.80 4.89 -10.84
N ILE A 18 7.15 4.98 -12.01
CA ILE A 18 6.09 4.03 -12.38
C ILE A 18 6.76 2.72 -12.80
N ILE A 19 6.38 1.63 -12.15
CA ILE A 19 6.83 0.27 -12.49
C ILE A 19 5.66 -0.39 -13.23
N ILE A 20 5.94 -1.02 -14.35
CA ILE A 20 4.91 -1.75 -15.15
C ILE A 20 4.27 -2.83 -14.26
N GLY A 21 2.94 -2.85 -14.20
CA GLY A 21 2.16 -3.73 -13.31
C GLY A 21 2.08 -3.26 -11.87
N GLN A 22 2.63 -2.08 -11.56
CA GLN A 22 2.53 -1.43 -10.26
C GLN A 22 2.55 0.10 -10.41
N ALA A 23 1.80 0.81 -9.58
CA ALA A 23 1.95 2.24 -9.34
C ALA A 23 1.38 3.20 -10.41
N CYS A 24 0.83 2.76 -11.53
CA CYS A 24 0.15 3.69 -12.44
C CYS A 24 -1.13 4.26 -11.81
N GLU A 25 -1.82 3.49 -10.99
CA GLU A 25 -2.97 3.92 -10.19
C GLU A 25 -2.58 5.00 -9.16
N PHE A 26 -1.39 4.95 -8.60
CA PHE A 26 -0.92 5.96 -7.64
C PHE A 26 -0.68 7.33 -8.27
N ASP A 27 -0.25 7.39 -9.53
CA ASP A 27 -0.14 8.65 -10.24
C ASP A 27 -1.51 9.31 -10.42
N TYR A 28 -2.50 8.53 -10.83
CA TYR A 28 -3.89 9.00 -10.93
C TYR A 28 -4.46 9.40 -9.57
N SER A 29 -4.28 8.58 -8.54
CA SER A 29 -4.76 8.87 -7.18
C SER A 29 -4.13 10.14 -6.62
N GLY A 30 -2.83 10.33 -6.81
CA GLY A 30 -2.12 11.55 -6.41
C GLY A 30 -2.63 12.79 -7.15
N ALA A 31 -2.88 12.67 -8.46
CA ALA A 31 -3.45 13.76 -9.25
C ALA A 31 -4.88 14.12 -8.79
N GLN A 32 -5.73 13.12 -8.48
CA GLN A 32 -7.07 13.37 -7.96
C GLN A 32 -7.03 13.96 -6.55
N ALA A 33 -6.11 13.52 -5.69
CA ALA A 33 -5.91 14.12 -4.37
C ALA A 33 -5.52 15.60 -4.48
N CYS A 34 -4.60 15.97 -5.38
CA CYS A 34 -4.25 17.36 -5.63
C CYS A 34 -5.48 18.20 -6.01
N LYS A 35 -6.31 17.70 -6.94
CA LYS A 35 -7.54 18.39 -7.38
C LYS A 35 -8.53 18.55 -6.22
N ALA A 36 -8.87 17.47 -5.55
CA ALA A 36 -9.84 17.47 -4.45
C ALA A 36 -9.42 18.42 -3.31
N LEU A 37 -8.15 18.39 -2.92
CA LEU A 37 -7.64 19.26 -1.86
C LEU A 37 -7.62 20.74 -2.27
N LYS A 38 -7.30 21.05 -3.53
CA LYS A 38 -7.39 22.43 -4.05
C LYS A 38 -8.83 22.93 -4.13
N GLU A 39 -9.77 22.08 -4.55
CA GLU A 39 -11.21 22.40 -4.55
C GLU A 39 -11.72 22.70 -3.15
N GLU A 40 -11.23 21.98 -2.13
CA GLU A 40 -11.48 22.25 -0.72
C GLU A 40 -10.72 23.50 -0.20
N GLY A 41 -9.88 24.12 -1.01
CA GLY A 41 -9.15 25.36 -0.71
C GLY A 41 -7.92 25.17 0.17
N PHE A 42 -7.30 23.98 0.18
CA PHE A 42 -6.00 23.77 0.77
C PHE A 42 -4.88 24.18 -0.20
N ARG A 43 -3.77 24.67 0.36
CA ARG A 43 -2.53 24.79 -0.38
C ARG A 43 -1.89 23.42 -0.52
N VAL A 44 -1.65 22.97 -1.74
CA VAL A 44 -1.13 21.64 -2.04
C VAL A 44 0.33 21.72 -2.45
N ILE A 45 1.17 20.97 -1.76
CA ILE A 45 2.58 20.76 -2.06
C ILE A 45 2.74 19.31 -2.49
N LEU A 46 3.47 19.06 -3.56
CA LEU A 46 3.70 17.70 -4.07
C LEU A 46 5.20 17.43 -4.17
N VAL A 47 5.62 16.26 -3.75
CA VAL A 47 6.94 15.70 -4.05
C VAL A 47 6.80 14.38 -4.79
N ASN A 48 7.48 14.24 -5.93
CA ASN A 48 7.61 12.99 -6.66
C ASN A 48 8.94 12.93 -7.39
N SER A 49 9.58 11.78 -7.47
CA SER A 49 10.88 11.66 -8.14
C SER A 49 10.80 11.50 -9.65
N ASN A 50 9.63 11.19 -10.20
CA ASN A 50 9.42 11.04 -11.63
C ASN A 50 8.79 12.30 -12.23
N PRO A 51 9.49 13.03 -13.12
CA PRO A 51 8.95 14.23 -13.76
C PRO A 51 7.90 13.94 -14.84
N ALA A 52 7.79 12.70 -15.30
CA ALA A 52 6.92 12.31 -16.41
C ALA A 52 5.60 11.68 -15.94
N THR A 53 5.07 12.12 -14.80
CA THR A 53 3.81 11.65 -14.23
C THR A 53 2.72 12.72 -14.36
N ILE A 54 1.44 12.29 -14.31
CA ILE A 54 0.29 13.22 -14.34
C ILE A 54 0.34 14.15 -13.13
N MET A 55 0.62 13.59 -11.94
CA MET A 55 0.62 14.35 -10.68
C MET A 55 1.67 15.46 -10.66
N THR A 56 2.77 15.33 -11.41
CA THR A 56 3.83 16.35 -11.48
C THR A 56 3.55 17.48 -12.48
N ASP A 57 2.37 17.49 -13.11
CA ASP A 57 1.93 18.64 -13.90
C ASP A 57 1.93 19.91 -13.01
N PRO A 58 2.64 20.98 -13.41
CA PRO A 58 2.76 22.21 -12.63
C PRO A 58 1.42 22.89 -12.30
N LEU A 59 0.34 22.54 -12.99
CA LEU A 59 -1.00 23.10 -12.74
C LEU A 59 -1.76 22.39 -11.63
N LEU A 60 -1.32 21.18 -11.25
CA LEU A 60 -2.04 20.38 -10.25
C LEU A 60 -1.76 20.79 -8.80
N ALA A 61 -0.52 21.02 -8.44
CA ALA A 61 -0.14 21.48 -7.10
C ALA A 61 0.26 22.95 -7.10
N ASP A 62 0.25 23.60 -5.93
CA ASP A 62 0.70 24.97 -5.76
C ASP A 62 2.24 25.06 -5.71
N ALA A 63 2.88 23.95 -5.29
CA ALA A 63 4.33 23.77 -5.37
C ALA A 63 4.64 22.31 -5.69
N THR A 64 5.42 22.06 -6.74
CA THR A 64 5.83 20.72 -7.18
C THR A 64 7.34 20.57 -7.07
N TYR A 65 7.77 19.51 -6.38
CA TYR A 65 9.16 19.13 -6.18
C TYR A 65 9.47 17.85 -6.93
N ILE A 66 10.39 17.91 -7.89
CA ILE A 66 10.92 16.73 -8.57
C ILE A 66 12.22 16.37 -7.85
N GLU A 67 12.07 15.60 -6.77
CA GLU A 67 13.16 15.25 -5.88
C GLU A 67 13.07 13.77 -5.47
N PRO A 68 14.19 13.15 -5.08
CA PRO A 68 14.15 11.80 -4.53
C PRO A 68 13.22 11.69 -3.32
N ILE A 69 12.42 10.62 -3.28
CA ILE A 69 11.51 10.35 -2.16
C ILE A 69 12.28 9.66 -1.03
N HIS A 70 13.23 10.40 -0.43
CA HIS A 70 13.96 10.03 0.77
C HIS A 70 13.65 11.00 1.88
N TRP A 71 13.69 10.54 3.11
CA TRP A 71 13.33 11.36 4.27
C TRP A 71 14.14 12.67 4.35
N GLU A 72 15.43 12.67 3.96
CA GLU A 72 16.28 13.87 3.94
C GLU A 72 15.79 14.95 2.96
N SER A 73 15.36 14.52 1.78
CA SER A 73 14.82 15.44 0.77
C SER A 73 13.47 15.99 1.21
N VAL A 74 12.62 15.10 1.76
CA VAL A 74 11.29 15.48 2.24
C VAL A 74 11.39 16.38 3.48
N GLU A 75 12.35 16.17 4.41
CA GLU A 75 12.59 17.07 5.53
C GLU A 75 12.93 18.49 5.06
N LYS A 76 13.80 18.64 4.05
CA LYS A 76 14.12 19.97 3.46
C LYS A 76 12.90 20.65 2.85
N ILE A 77 12.01 19.89 2.23
CA ILE A 77 10.75 20.42 1.69
C ILE A 77 9.84 20.87 2.83
N ILE A 78 9.74 20.07 3.91
CA ILE A 78 8.98 20.44 5.11
C ILE A 78 9.55 21.72 5.74
N GLU A 79 10.86 21.86 5.86
CA GLU A 79 11.52 23.06 6.42
C GLU A 79 11.21 24.32 5.59
N LYS A 80 11.20 24.17 4.26
CA LYS A 80 10.94 25.28 3.33
C LYS A 80 9.47 25.66 3.25
N GLU A 81 8.60 24.66 3.07
CA GLU A 81 7.17 24.87 2.76
C GLU A 81 6.30 24.95 4.01
N LYS A 82 6.76 24.37 5.12
CA LYS A 82 6.06 24.31 6.42
C LYS A 82 4.61 23.84 6.28
N PRO A 83 4.37 22.66 5.68
CA PRO A 83 3.03 22.12 5.57
C PRO A 83 2.46 21.81 6.95
N ASP A 84 1.15 21.96 7.12
CA ASP A 84 0.47 21.56 8.36
C ASP A 84 0.32 20.04 8.45
N ALA A 85 0.17 19.37 7.29
CA ALA A 85 -0.05 17.94 7.22
C ALA A 85 0.65 17.26 6.04
N ILE A 86 0.86 15.95 6.16
CA ILE A 86 1.35 15.07 5.10
C ILE A 86 0.28 14.03 4.78
N LEU A 87 0.00 13.83 3.48
CA LEU A 87 -0.83 12.76 2.95
C LEU A 87 0.07 11.72 2.26
N PRO A 88 0.41 10.60 2.92
CA PRO A 88 1.32 9.59 2.37
C PRO A 88 0.59 8.49 1.60
N THR A 89 -0.72 8.34 1.79
CA THR A 89 -1.51 7.21 1.29
C THR A 89 -1.71 7.19 -0.23
N MET A 90 -1.36 8.28 -0.93
CA MET A 90 -1.50 8.39 -2.38
C MET A 90 -0.24 7.97 -3.16
N GLY A 91 0.82 7.58 -2.49
CA GLY A 91 2.11 7.26 -3.11
C GLY A 91 2.60 5.83 -2.87
N GLY A 92 1.69 4.92 -2.48
CA GLY A 92 2.00 3.52 -2.22
C GLY A 92 3.09 3.32 -1.16
N GLN A 93 3.74 2.17 -1.20
CA GLN A 93 4.75 1.76 -0.21
C GLN A 93 5.90 2.76 -0.05
N THR A 94 6.34 3.38 -1.13
CA THR A 94 7.43 4.38 -1.11
C THR A 94 7.07 5.57 -0.22
N ALA A 95 5.86 6.09 -0.36
CA ALA A 95 5.39 7.23 0.42
C ALA A 95 5.13 6.85 1.88
N LEU A 96 4.52 5.68 2.12
CA LEU A 96 4.26 5.17 3.47
C LEU A 96 5.56 4.96 4.25
N ASN A 97 6.54 4.28 3.67
CA ASN A 97 7.86 4.06 4.28
C ASN A 97 8.59 5.36 4.59
N THR A 98 8.48 6.35 3.69
CA THR A 98 9.08 7.67 3.90
C THR A 98 8.41 8.40 5.07
N ALA A 99 7.07 8.38 5.12
CA ALA A 99 6.31 9.00 6.21
C ALA A 99 6.60 8.35 7.57
N LEU A 100 6.65 7.02 7.64
CA LEU A 100 7.04 6.29 8.84
C LEU A 100 8.47 6.62 9.29
N THR A 101 9.38 6.79 8.34
CA THR A 101 10.77 7.17 8.65
C THR A 101 10.84 8.59 9.22
N LEU A 102 10.10 9.54 8.63
CA LEU A 102 10.01 10.92 9.14
C LEU A 102 9.45 10.94 10.56
N ASP A 103 8.43 10.14 10.85
CA ASP A 103 7.85 10.03 12.18
C ASP A 103 8.83 9.39 13.17
N LYS A 104 9.42 8.22 12.84
CA LYS A 104 10.41 7.53 13.68
C LYS A 104 11.62 8.39 14.04
N LYS A 105 12.04 9.28 13.14
CA LYS A 105 13.12 10.25 13.37
C LYS A 105 12.68 11.50 14.14
N GLY A 106 11.40 11.62 14.46
CA GLY A 106 10.85 12.77 15.18
C GLY A 106 10.74 14.05 14.35
N ILE A 107 10.94 13.97 13.03
CA ILE A 107 10.90 15.12 12.11
C ILE A 107 9.51 15.74 12.07
N LEU A 108 8.47 14.90 11.99
CA LEU A 108 7.08 15.38 11.99
C LEU A 108 6.76 16.18 13.25
N LYS A 109 7.17 15.67 14.41
CA LYS A 109 7.01 16.37 15.70
C LYS A 109 7.83 17.66 15.77
N LYS A 110 9.08 17.66 15.28
CA LYS A 110 9.97 18.82 15.23
C LYS A 110 9.34 19.98 14.46
N HIS A 111 8.64 19.70 13.38
CA HIS A 111 8.04 20.70 12.51
C HIS A 111 6.53 20.89 12.74
N ASN A 112 5.95 20.20 13.71
CA ASN A 112 4.51 20.22 14.01
C ASN A 112 3.63 19.84 12.80
N VAL A 113 4.01 18.78 12.09
CA VAL A 113 3.32 18.27 10.92
C VAL A 113 2.54 17.01 11.27
N PHE A 114 1.29 16.89 10.81
CA PHE A 114 0.42 15.76 11.10
C PHE A 114 0.37 14.79 9.92
N LEU A 115 0.27 13.49 10.19
CA LEU A 115 -0.13 12.50 9.20
C LEU A 115 -1.65 12.52 9.05
N ILE A 116 -2.13 12.62 7.80
CA ILE A 116 -3.55 12.53 7.44
C ILE A 116 -3.77 11.36 6.46
N GLY A 117 -5.02 10.91 6.35
CA GLY A 117 -5.36 9.70 5.60
C GLY A 117 -5.19 8.44 6.45
N ALA A 118 -3.98 8.22 6.99
CA ALA A 118 -3.71 7.18 7.97
C ALA A 118 -2.66 7.66 8.98
N ASN A 119 -2.83 7.30 10.24
CA ASN A 119 -1.82 7.54 11.27
C ASN A 119 -0.78 6.40 11.26
N ARG A 120 0.31 6.58 12.01
CA ARG A 120 1.39 5.60 12.09
C ARG A 120 0.90 4.21 12.50
N GLU A 121 0.08 4.13 13.54
CA GLU A 121 -0.43 2.84 14.05
C GLU A 121 -1.26 2.10 13.00
N ALA A 122 -2.11 2.82 12.25
CA ALA A 122 -2.89 2.24 11.16
C ALA A 122 -2.00 1.76 10.01
N ILE A 123 -0.95 2.52 9.67
CA ILE A 123 0.01 2.10 8.64
C ILE A 123 0.79 0.86 9.11
N ASP A 124 1.34 0.87 10.33
CA ASP A 124 2.08 -0.27 10.86
C ASP A 124 1.19 -1.55 10.88
N LYS A 125 -0.09 -1.45 11.31
CA LYS A 125 -1.04 -2.58 11.30
C LYS A 125 -1.41 -3.08 9.91
N ALA A 126 -1.49 -2.19 8.93
CA ALA A 126 -1.84 -2.56 7.56
C ALA A 126 -0.67 -3.19 6.79
N GLU A 127 0.56 -2.74 7.08
CA GLU A 127 1.75 -3.12 6.33
C GLU A 127 2.52 -4.29 6.96
N ASP A 128 2.48 -4.41 8.30
CA ASP A 128 3.09 -5.52 9.01
C ASP A 128 2.11 -6.70 9.07
N ARG A 129 2.52 -7.81 8.45
CA ARG A 129 1.66 -8.97 8.30
C ARG A 129 1.26 -9.60 9.63
N GLN A 130 2.20 -9.69 10.57
CA GLN A 130 1.90 -10.25 11.89
C GLN A 130 0.91 -9.37 12.64
N LEU A 131 1.12 -8.05 12.64
CA LEU A 131 0.20 -7.10 13.27
C LEU A 131 -1.18 -7.10 12.58
N PHE A 132 -1.21 -7.29 11.25
CA PHE A 132 -2.45 -7.43 10.52
C PHE A 132 -3.22 -8.69 10.97
N ASP A 133 -2.55 -9.84 10.97
CA ASP A 133 -3.17 -11.12 11.39
C ASP A 133 -3.66 -11.07 12.83
N GLU A 134 -2.86 -10.55 13.76
CA GLU A 134 -3.26 -10.34 15.16
C GLU A 134 -4.49 -9.42 15.26
N THR A 135 -4.54 -8.37 14.41
CA THR A 135 -5.67 -7.43 14.36
C THR A 135 -6.93 -8.11 13.83
N MET A 136 -6.82 -8.92 12.78
CA MET A 136 -7.96 -9.65 12.20
C MET A 136 -8.48 -10.69 13.18
N GLN A 137 -7.61 -11.46 13.81
CA GLN A 137 -8.00 -12.43 14.85
C GLN A 137 -8.70 -11.78 16.04
N ALA A 138 -8.26 -10.58 16.45
CA ALA A 138 -8.88 -9.85 17.56
C ALA A 138 -10.34 -9.40 17.28
N ILE A 139 -10.74 -9.38 16.02
CA ILE A 139 -12.10 -9.03 15.57
C ILE A 139 -12.85 -10.24 14.96
N ASP A 140 -12.36 -11.46 15.20
CA ASP A 140 -12.94 -12.72 14.73
C ASP A 140 -13.06 -12.79 13.18
N LEU A 141 -12.09 -12.21 12.46
CA LEU A 141 -11.96 -12.36 11.00
C LEU A 141 -10.87 -13.36 10.67
N GLU A 142 -11.14 -14.20 9.68
CA GLU A 142 -10.19 -15.17 9.16
C GLU A 142 -9.26 -14.52 8.14
N THR A 143 -7.99 -14.92 8.17
CA THR A 143 -6.96 -14.59 7.16
C THR A 143 -6.49 -15.89 6.50
N PRO A 144 -5.98 -15.86 5.26
CA PRO A 144 -5.36 -17.02 4.65
C PRO A 144 -4.22 -17.54 5.53
N ALA A 145 -4.12 -18.86 5.66
CA ALA A 145 -3.02 -19.45 6.38
C ALA A 145 -1.68 -19.04 5.75
N SER A 146 -0.75 -18.58 6.57
CA SER A 146 0.54 -18.07 6.09
C SER A 146 1.68 -18.45 7.05
N GLY A 147 2.91 -18.48 6.52
CA GLY A 147 4.10 -18.71 7.33
C GLY A 147 5.35 -18.14 6.67
N ILE A 148 6.32 -17.77 7.52
CA ILE A 148 7.62 -17.26 7.09
C ILE A 148 8.63 -18.41 7.17
N ALA A 149 9.50 -18.51 6.18
CA ALA A 149 10.57 -19.49 6.11
C ALA A 149 11.91 -18.84 5.73
N HIS A 150 12.95 -19.17 6.47
CA HIS A 150 14.33 -18.72 6.21
C HIS A 150 15.23 -19.84 5.66
N SER A 151 14.68 -21.03 5.55
CA SER A 151 15.35 -22.21 5.03
C SER A 151 14.35 -23.11 4.30
N MET A 152 14.86 -24.05 3.49
CA MET A 152 14.03 -25.07 2.86
C MET A 152 13.34 -25.97 3.91
N GLU A 153 13.96 -26.20 5.05
CA GLU A 153 13.40 -27.01 6.13
C GLU A 153 12.18 -26.31 6.76
N ASP A 154 12.30 -25.01 7.07
CA ASP A 154 11.20 -24.19 7.54
C ASP A 154 10.08 -24.14 6.51
N ALA A 155 10.44 -23.93 5.22
CA ALA A 155 9.46 -23.88 4.14
C ALA A 155 8.63 -25.18 4.04
N LEU A 156 9.28 -26.32 4.17
CA LEU A 156 8.59 -27.62 4.17
C LEU A 156 7.69 -27.81 5.40
N GLN A 157 8.06 -27.23 6.53
CA GLN A 157 7.22 -27.28 7.72
C GLN A 157 5.94 -26.44 7.51
N VAL A 158 6.11 -25.20 7.05
CA VAL A 158 4.99 -24.29 6.72
C VAL A 158 4.06 -24.92 5.68
N GLN A 159 4.63 -25.52 4.62
CA GLN A 159 3.85 -26.17 3.57
C GLN A 159 2.98 -27.31 4.09
N LYS A 160 3.44 -28.09 5.07
CA LYS A 160 2.63 -29.18 5.66
C LYS A 160 1.39 -28.67 6.38
N GLU A 161 1.47 -27.48 6.93
CA GLU A 161 0.34 -26.84 7.63
C GLU A 161 -0.64 -26.18 6.65
N ILE A 162 -0.11 -25.54 5.59
CA ILE A 162 -0.91 -24.83 4.58
C ILE A 162 -1.49 -25.78 3.53
N GLY A 163 -0.72 -26.76 3.08
CA GLY A 163 -1.13 -27.65 1.99
C GLY A 163 -0.83 -27.10 0.59
N PHE A 164 -1.52 -27.63 -0.43
CA PHE A 164 -1.44 -27.20 -1.83
C PHE A 164 -2.85 -26.85 -2.37
N PRO A 165 -2.95 -25.89 -3.31
CA PRO A 165 -1.89 -25.02 -3.82
C PRO A 165 -1.49 -23.97 -2.81
N CYS A 166 -0.22 -23.55 -2.84
CA CYS A 166 0.29 -22.44 -2.02
C CYS A 166 1.08 -21.43 -2.86
N ILE A 167 1.14 -20.20 -2.37
CA ILE A 167 1.83 -19.09 -3.02
C ILE A 167 3.14 -18.85 -2.26
N ILE A 168 4.25 -18.75 -2.98
CA ILE A 168 5.56 -18.46 -2.43
C ILE A 168 5.97 -17.06 -2.90
N ARG A 169 6.36 -16.19 -1.97
CA ARG A 169 6.81 -14.82 -2.23
C ARG A 169 8.12 -14.55 -1.51
N PRO A 170 9.22 -14.35 -2.23
CA PRO A 170 10.47 -13.91 -1.62
C PRO A 170 10.31 -12.50 -1.06
N SER A 171 10.78 -12.28 0.16
CA SER A 171 10.77 -10.97 0.78
C SER A 171 11.76 -10.02 0.10
N PHE A 172 11.37 -8.74 0.01
CA PHE A 172 12.18 -7.66 -0.58
C PHE A 172 12.56 -7.84 -2.05
N THR A 173 11.82 -8.65 -2.81
CA THR A 173 11.95 -8.74 -4.27
C THR A 173 10.91 -7.85 -4.95
N MET A 174 11.25 -7.33 -6.14
CA MET A 174 10.35 -6.45 -6.91
C MET A 174 9.57 -7.24 -7.95
N GLY A 175 8.29 -6.87 -8.14
CA GLY A 175 7.48 -7.40 -9.25
C GLY A 175 7.25 -8.92 -9.24
N GLY A 176 7.20 -9.55 -8.07
CA GLY A 176 6.97 -10.99 -7.95
C GLY A 176 8.15 -11.87 -8.39
N THR A 177 9.34 -11.28 -8.59
CA THR A 177 10.53 -12.01 -9.03
C THR A 177 10.90 -13.11 -8.06
N GLY A 178 11.01 -14.34 -8.56
CA GLY A 178 11.38 -15.52 -7.77
C GLY A 178 10.22 -16.16 -6.99
N GLY A 179 9.05 -15.53 -7.01
CA GLY A 179 7.82 -16.10 -6.46
C GLY A 179 7.04 -16.95 -7.45
N GLY A 180 6.01 -17.62 -6.96
CA GLY A 180 5.13 -18.43 -7.81
C GLY A 180 4.09 -19.19 -7.01
N ILE A 181 3.26 -19.94 -7.73
CA ILE A 181 2.25 -20.82 -7.16
C ILE A 181 2.75 -22.26 -7.33
N ALA A 182 2.78 -23.00 -6.25
CA ALA A 182 3.14 -24.42 -6.25
C ALA A 182 1.88 -25.27 -6.10
N TYR A 183 1.71 -26.22 -6.98
CA TYR A 183 0.60 -27.19 -6.94
C TYR A 183 1.04 -28.56 -6.41
N ASN A 184 2.34 -28.76 -6.30
CA ASN A 184 2.94 -30.01 -5.82
C ASN A 184 4.32 -29.76 -5.18
N ILE A 185 4.84 -30.79 -4.52
CA ILE A 185 6.09 -30.69 -3.77
C ILE A 185 7.32 -30.42 -4.65
N THR A 186 7.32 -30.82 -5.92
CA THR A 186 8.45 -30.59 -6.83
C THR A 186 8.51 -29.11 -7.20
N GLU A 187 7.41 -28.55 -7.68
CA GLU A 187 7.29 -27.11 -7.97
C GLU A 187 7.61 -26.26 -6.73
N PHE A 188 7.11 -26.69 -5.56
CA PHE A 188 7.35 -26.00 -4.29
C PHE A 188 8.84 -25.86 -4.00
N ARG A 189 9.60 -26.96 -4.11
CA ARG A 189 11.04 -26.95 -3.86
C ARG A 189 11.79 -26.04 -4.84
N GLU A 190 11.48 -26.14 -6.14
CA GLU A 190 12.11 -25.32 -7.17
C GLU A 190 11.88 -23.82 -6.95
N ILE A 191 10.65 -23.44 -6.61
CA ILE A 191 10.30 -22.04 -6.34
C ILE A 191 10.96 -21.55 -5.04
N CYS A 192 10.93 -22.34 -3.97
CA CYS A 192 11.53 -21.97 -2.70
C CYS A 192 13.07 -21.83 -2.80
N GLU A 193 13.77 -22.76 -3.46
CA GLU A 193 15.22 -22.67 -3.67
C GLU A 193 15.57 -21.36 -4.38
N LYS A 194 14.93 -21.09 -5.51
CA LYS A 194 15.13 -19.86 -6.26
C LYS A 194 14.76 -18.61 -5.48
N GLY A 195 13.66 -18.67 -4.74
CA GLY A 195 13.19 -17.54 -3.93
C GLY A 195 14.12 -17.19 -2.78
N LEU A 196 14.67 -18.20 -2.07
CA LEU A 196 15.66 -18.00 -1.01
C LEU A 196 16.96 -17.39 -1.53
N GLU A 197 17.41 -17.81 -2.73
CA GLU A 197 18.60 -17.21 -3.36
C GLU A 197 18.38 -15.75 -3.78
N LEU A 198 17.20 -15.41 -4.21
CA LEU A 198 16.88 -14.06 -4.70
C LEU A 198 16.50 -13.07 -3.59
N SER A 199 16.01 -13.57 -2.45
CA SER A 199 15.70 -12.72 -1.30
C SER A 199 16.96 -12.23 -0.61
N PRO A 200 17.18 -10.92 -0.47
CA PRO A 200 18.33 -10.36 0.23
C PRO A 200 18.44 -10.78 1.70
N THR A 201 17.33 -11.19 2.30
CA THR A 201 17.23 -11.64 3.69
C THR A 201 17.10 -13.15 3.83
N ASN A 202 17.18 -13.92 2.72
CA ASN A 202 16.87 -15.35 2.68
C ASN A 202 15.53 -15.67 3.35
N GLU A 203 14.51 -14.91 3.00
CA GLU A 203 13.18 -15.01 3.61
C GLU A 203 12.12 -15.23 2.54
N LEU A 204 11.27 -16.21 2.76
CA LEU A 204 10.09 -16.50 1.96
C LEU A 204 8.84 -16.33 2.82
N LEU A 205 7.83 -15.78 2.23
CA LEU A 205 6.48 -15.86 2.71
C LEU A 205 5.75 -16.93 1.91
N ILE A 206 5.07 -17.83 2.60
CA ILE A 206 4.30 -18.91 2.01
C ILE A 206 2.86 -18.75 2.48
N ASP A 207 1.97 -18.58 1.52
CA ASP A 207 0.55 -18.33 1.76
C ASP A 207 -0.32 -19.44 1.19
N GLU A 208 -1.44 -19.71 1.83
CA GLU A 208 -2.55 -20.46 1.26
C GLU A 208 -3.02 -19.79 -0.04
N SER A 209 -3.27 -20.58 -1.08
CA SER A 209 -3.76 -20.05 -2.34
C SER A 209 -5.28 -19.94 -2.34
N LEU A 210 -5.77 -18.75 -2.58
CA LEU A 210 -7.19 -18.47 -2.75
C LEU A 210 -7.65 -18.50 -4.21
N ILE A 211 -6.94 -19.23 -5.09
CA ILE A 211 -7.34 -19.40 -6.50
C ILE A 211 -8.76 -19.95 -6.60
N GLY A 212 -9.58 -19.27 -7.40
CA GLY A 212 -11.00 -19.61 -7.57
C GLY A 212 -11.95 -18.90 -6.62
N TRP A 213 -11.42 -18.18 -5.64
CA TRP A 213 -12.22 -17.28 -4.83
C TRP A 213 -12.56 -16.01 -5.60
N LYS A 214 -13.67 -15.38 -5.24
CA LYS A 214 -14.04 -14.05 -5.72
C LYS A 214 -13.44 -13.01 -4.80
N GLU A 215 -13.00 -11.91 -5.40
CA GLU A 215 -12.42 -10.77 -4.69
C GLU A 215 -13.43 -9.63 -4.61
N TYR A 216 -13.71 -9.21 -3.38
CA TYR A 216 -14.56 -8.08 -3.08
C TYR A 216 -13.82 -7.11 -2.17
N GLU A 217 -14.00 -5.84 -2.45
CA GLU A 217 -13.41 -4.75 -1.67
C GLU A 217 -14.51 -3.78 -1.20
N MET A 218 -14.20 -2.99 -0.20
CA MET A 218 -15.04 -1.89 0.25
C MET A 218 -14.20 -0.63 0.35
N GLU A 219 -14.68 0.44 -0.27
CA GLU A 219 -14.13 1.76 -0.04
C GLU A 219 -14.74 2.35 1.24
N VAL A 220 -13.90 2.51 2.25
CA VAL A 220 -14.31 2.93 3.59
C VAL A 220 -13.62 4.23 3.96
N VAL A 221 -14.40 5.21 4.39
CA VAL A 221 -13.90 6.49 4.92
C VAL A 221 -14.30 6.64 6.38
N ARG A 222 -13.33 6.94 7.23
CA ARG A 222 -13.52 7.17 8.66
C ARG A 222 -12.90 8.50 9.08
N ASP A 223 -13.62 9.29 9.86
CA ASP A 223 -13.12 10.56 10.36
C ASP A 223 -12.55 10.45 11.79
N SER A 224 -12.00 11.54 12.31
CA SER A 224 -11.42 11.61 13.65
C SER A 224 -12.45 11.50 14.78
N GLU A 225 -13.73 11.61 14.49
CA GLU A 225 -14.84 11.49 15.45
C GLU A 225 -15.50 10.10 15.38
N ASP A 226 -14.84 9.16 14.69
CA ASP A 226 -15.30 7.78 14.53
C ASP A 226 -16.56 7.61 13.66
N ASN A 227 -16.89 8.59 12.84
CA ASN A 227 -17.93 8.43 11.82
C ASN A 227 -17.35 7.58 10.68
N CYS A 228 -17.95 6.43 10.43
CA CYS A 228 -17.53 5.48 9.40
C CYS A 228 -18.58 5.42 8.28
N ILE A 229 -18.14 5.59 7.03
CA ILE A 229 -18.98 5.53 5.85
C ILE A 229 -18.41 4.54 4.86
N ILE A 230 -19.22 3.62 4.37
CA ILE A 230 -18.88 2.78 3.21
C ILE A 230 -19.36 3.52 1.96
N ILE A 231 -18.43 3.92 1.12
CA ILE A 231 -18.70 4.64 -0.13
C ILE A 231 -19.35 3.70 -1.13
N CYS A 232 -18.73 2.57 -1.38
CA CYS A 232 -19.25 1.50 -2.23
C CYS A 232 -18.61 0.16 -1.91
N SER A 233 -19.27 -0.90 -2.37
CA SER A 233 -18.67 -2.23 -2.51
C SER A 233 -18.17 -2.41 -3.94
N ILE A 234 -17.06 -3.10 -4.10
CA ILE A 234 -16.33 -3.27 -5.34
C ILE A 234 -16.14 -4.77 -5.58
N GLU A 235 -16.35 -5.24 -6.81
CA GLU A 235 -15.99 -6.59 -7.25
C GLU A 235 -14.85 -6.49 -8.26
N ASN A 236 -13.74 -7.18 -8.00
CA ASN A 236 -12.70 -7.44 -8.98
C ASN A 236 -13.12 -8.68 -9.76
N PHE A 237 -13.42 -8.48 -11.06
CA PHE A 237 -14.03 -9.51 -11.90
C PHE A 237 -13.03 -10.60 -12.31
N ASP A 238 -11.76 -10.25 -12.40
CA ASP A 238 -10.70 -11.19 -12.73
C ASP A 238 -10.43 -12.16 -11.56
N PRO A 239 -9.85 -13.34 -11.84
CA PRO A 239 -9.56 -14.32 -10.80
C PRO A 239 -8.65 -13.76 -9.70
N MET A 240 -8.88 -14.20 -8.45
CA MET A 240 -8.01 -13.89 -7.32
C MET A 240 -6.54 -14.14 -7.66
N GLY A 241 -5.68 -13.14 -7.39
CA GLY A 241 -4.26 -13.14 -7.72
C GLY A 241 -3.88 -12.27 -8.92
N VAL A 242 -4.85 -11.76 -9.69
CA VAL A 242 -4.62 -10.65 -10.61
C VAL A 242 -4.52 -9.37 -9.80
N HIS A 243 -3.51 -8.52 -10.09
CA HIS A 243 -3.35 -7.27 -9.37
C HIS A 243 -4.57 -6.36 -9.56
N THR A 244 -5.07 -5.77 -8.49
CA THR A 244 -6.31 -4.96 -8.48
C THR A 244 -6.29 -3.85 -9.54
N GLY A 245 -5.17 -3.17 -9.72
CA GLY A 245 -5.00 -2.13 -10.75
C GLY A 245 -5.06 -2.63 -12.20
N ASP A 246 -4.92 -3.94 -12.42
CA ASP A 246 -4.97 -4.59 -13.73
C ASP A 246 -6.28 -5.37 -13.95
N SER A 247 -7.16 -5.41 -12.94
CA SER A 247 -8.44 -6.13 -12.97
C SER A 247 -9.58 -5.25 -13.46
N ILE A 248 -10.59 -5.88 -14.06
CA ILE A 248 -11.87 -5.22 -14.35
C ILE A 248 -12.61 -5.04 -13.04
N THR A 249 -12.83 -3.79 -12.65
CA THR A 249 -13.48 -3.42 -11.41
C THR A 249 -14.92 -3.00 -11.64
N ILE A 250 -15.86 -3.58 -10.89
CA ILE A 250 -17.28 -3.26 -10.93
C ILE A 250 -17.68 -2.58 -9.61
N ALA A 251 -18.15 -1.34 -9.69
CA ALA A 251 -18.60 -0.56 -8.54
C ALA A 251 -19.89 0.21 -8.85
N PRO A 252 -20.91 0.20 -8.00
CA PRO A 252 -21.06 -0.70 -6.86
C PRO A 252 -21.36 -2.15 -7.30
N VAL A 253 -21.04 -3.12 -6.46
CA VAL A 253 -21.42 -4.52 -6.73
C VAL A 253 -22.93 -4.63 -6.87
N SER A 254 -23.41 -5.15 -7.99
CA SER A 254 -24.84 -5.37 -8.19
C SER A 254 -25.25 -6.72 -7.60
N TYR A 255 -26.38 -6.78 -6.91
CA TYR A 255 -26.92 -8.03 -6.33
C TYR A 255 -27.19 -9.12 -7.37
N THR A 256 -27.22 -8.79 -8.64
CA THR A 256 -27.38 -9.76 -9.74
C THR A 256 -26.16 -10.65 -9.91
N HIS A 257 -24.99 -10.25 -9.42
CA HIS A 257 -23.75 -11.04 -9.47
C HIS A 257 -23.56 -11.94 -8.24
N LEU A 258 -24.33 -11.76 -7.19
CA LEU A 258 -24.24 -12.50 -5.93
C LEU A 258 -25.19 -13.71 -5.84
N ARG A 259 -25.81 -14.11 -6.97
CA ARG A 259 -26.70 -15.29 -7.02
C ARG A 259 -26.02 -16.50 -7.65
#